data_1c5a9fec241372838fae92c0364657fc
#
_entry.id   1c5a9fec241372838fae92c0364657fc
#
_cell.length_a   1.000
_cell.length_b   1.000
_cell.length_c   1.000
_cell.angle_alpha   90.00
_cell.angle_beta   90.00
_cell.angle_gamma   90.00
#
_symmetry.space_group_name_H-M   'P 1'
#
loop_
_entity.id
_entity.type
_entity.pdbx_description
1 polymer ?
#
loop_
_entity_poly.entity_id
_entity_poly.type
_entity_poly.pdbx_seq_one_letter_code
_entity_poly.pdbx_strand_id
1 'polypeptide(L)'
;ASNGNQPAGVQFDFTATDPNQPLGDTAISGRISPQLVGMGLLDLIPEANIIGAADPDDNNKNDISGRVHWVQDGKQQRIGRFGWKAINSSLRTQNANAMSQDMGLTTSVFMDPNCTANQPICWTAPNGGTPEVSDSSLDAVTDFMTALAVPERRVADLSTFNKGAQLFTQVGCASCHTPKQKTGASVRFPLL
;
A
#
# COMPACT_ATOMS: atom_id res chain seq x y z
N ALA A 1 25.06 10.44 7.36
CA ALA A 1 23.91 9.64 6.93
C ALA A 1 24.25 8.18 7.20
N SER A 2 23.55 7.55 8.15
CA SER A 2 23.72 6.14 8.46
C SER A 2 23.02 5.30 7.39
N ASN A 3 23.79 4.53 6.63
CA ASN A 3 23.29 3.50 5.70
C ASN A 3 22.61 2.37 6.50
N GLY A 4 21.39 2.62 6.95
CA GLY A 4 20.61 1.60 7.62
C GLY A 4 20.15 0.53 6.63
N ASN A 5 20.71 -0.68 6.76
CA ASN A 5 20.22 -1.94 6.20
C ASN A 5 19.85 -1.96 4.70
N GLN A 6 20.81 -1.68 3.83
CA GLN A 6 20.70 -2.17 2.45
C GLN A 6 21.02 -3.68 2.41
N PRO A 7 20.24 -4.49 1.68
CA PRO A 7 20.62 -5.86 1.41
C PRO A 7 22.00 -5.90 0.76
N ALA A 8 22.87 -6.80 1.21
CA ALA A 8 24.21 -6.93 0.65
C ALA A 8 24.13 -7.16 -0.87
N GLY A 9 24.76 -6.27 -1.64
CA GLY A 9 24.86 -6.36 -3.11
C GLY A 9 23.94 -5.44 -3.90
N VAL A 10 23.08 -4.62 -3.28
CA VAL A 10 22.28 -3.60 -3.98
C VAL A 10 22.81 -2.22 -3.63
N GLN A 11 23.35 -1.52 -4.63
CA GLN A 11 23.76 -0.13 -4.51
C GLN A 11 22.79 0.72 -5.32
N PHE A 12 22.26 1.77 -4.71
CA PHE A 12 21.44 2.77 -5.37
C PHE A 12 22.26 4.04 -5.54
N ASP A 13 22.53 4.43 -6.79
CA ASP A 13 23.19 5.69 -7.12
C ASP A 13 22.12 6.74 -7.47
N PHE A 14 22.07 7.81 -6.70
CA PHE A 14 21.15 8.92 -6.90
C PHE A 14 21.95 10.16 -7.25
N THR A 15 21.67 10.71 -8.43
CA THR A 15 22.24 11.98 -8.88
C THR A 15 21.13 12.98 -9.12
N ALA A 16 21.35 14.23 -8.74
CA ALA A 16 20.45 15.30 -9.13
C ALA A 16 20.49 15.47 -10.65
N THR A 17 19.34 15.48 -11.29
CA THR A 17 19.22 15.72 -12.73
C THR A 17 19.41 17.20 -13.09
N ASP A 18 19.16 18.09 -12.12
CA ASP A 18 19.41 19.53 -12.23
C ASP A 18 20.53 19.93 -11.26
N PRO A 19 21.68 20.43 -11.75
CA PRO A 19 22.80 20.85 -10.91
C PRO A 19 22.46 22.03 -9.98
N ASN A 20 21.37 22.78 -10.28
CA ASN A 20 20.89 23.88 -9.45
C ASN A 20 19.92 23.40 -8.32
N GLN A 21 19.55 22.13 -8.36
CA GLN A 21 18.71 21.48 -7.35
C GLN A 21 19.39 20.22 -6.83
N PRO A 22 20.49 20.36 -6.07
CA PRO A 22 21.17 19.20 -5.50
C PRO A 22 20.26 18.43 -4.57
N LEU A 23 20.48 17.13 -4.45
CA LEU A 23 19.70 16.26 -3.56
C LEU A 23 19.73 16.68 -2.08
N GLY A 24 20.77 17.44 -1.67
CA GLY A 24 20.89 18.02 -0.34
C GLY A 24 20.67 16.96 0.77
N ASP A 25 19.82 17.30 1.73
CA ASP A 25 19.44 16.42 2.85
C ASP A 25 18.32 15.42 2.48
N THR A 26 18.23 15.01 1.24
CA THR A 26 17.22 14.05 0.77
C THR A 26 17.39 12.71 1.48
N ALA A 27 16.37 12.30 2.23
CA ALA A 27 16.33 10.99 2.85
C ALA A 27 15.93 9.92 1.83
N ILE A 28 16.69 8.84 1.76
CA ILE A 28 16.47 7.72 0.84
C ILE A 28 16.09 6.48 1.62
N SER A 29 15.03 5.78 1.18
CA SER A 29 14.59 4.53 1.78
C SER A 29 14.28 3.51 0.68
N GLY A 30 15.15 2.49 0.56
CA GLY A 30 14.89 1.35 -0.33
C GLY A 30 13.78 0.48 0.22
N ARG A 31 12.79 0.14 -0.61
CA ARG A 31 11.64 -0.70 -0.23
C ARG A 31 11.29 -1.67 -1.34
N ILE A 32 10.89 -2.88 -0.94
CA ILE A 32 10.27 -3.83 -1.87
C ILE A 32 8.78 -3.50 -1.95
N SER A 33 8.24 -3.38 -3.15
CA SER A 33 6.80 -3.14 -3.33
C SER A 33 5.96 -4.29 -2.79
N PRO A 34 4.77 -4.02 -2.22
CA PRO A 34 3.80 -5.07 -1.88
C PRO A 34 3.39 -5.86 -3.12
N GLN A 35 2.89 -7.09 -2.90
CA GLN A 35 2.35 -7.92 -3.97
C GLN A 35 1.09 -7.29 -4.56
N LEU A 36 0.88 -7.49 -5.87
CA LEU A 36 -0.32 -7.01 -6.56
C LEU A 36 -1.47 -8.01 -6.53
N VAL A 37 -1.15 -9.30 -6.36
CA VAL A 37 -2.15 -10.39 -6.37
C VAL A 37 -3.02 -10.36 -5.11
N GLY A 38 -4.32 -10.57 -5.28
CA GLY A 38 -5.28 -10.65 -4.18
C GLY A 38 -5.66 -9.31 -3.54
N MET A 39 -5.26 -8.19 -4.12
CA MET A 39 -5.58 -6.86 -3.57
C MET A 39 -7.09 -6.57 -3.55
N GLY A 40 -7.84 -7.07 -4.54
CA GLY A 40 -9.31 -6.99 -4.53
C GLY A 40 -9.93 -7.71 -3.34
N LEU A 41 -9.38 -8.85 -2.92
CA LEU A 41 -9.86 -9.55 -1.72
C LEU A 41 -9.60 -8.75 -0.44
N LEU A 42 -8.44 -8.06 -0.36
CA LEU A 42 -8.14 -7.17 0.77
C LEU A 42 -9.08 -5.97 0.81
N ASP A 43 -9.46 -5.43 -0.34
CA ASP A 43 -10.42 -4.31 -0.43
C ASP A 43 -11.82 -4.71 0.08
N LEU A 44 -12.19 -5.97 -0.08
CA LEU A 44 -13.48 -6.52 0.32
C LEU A 44 -13.56 -6.95 1.80
N ILE A 45 -12.49 -6.86 2.59
CA ILE A 45 -12.56 -7.13 4.03
C ILE A 45 -13.47 -6.08 4.69
N PRO A 46 -14.54 -6.45 5.39
CA PRO A 46 -15.41 -5.50 6.06
C PRO A 46 -14.67 -4.62 7.06
N GLU A 47 -14.97 -3.33 7.12
CA GLU A 47 -14.36 -2.41 8.08
C GLU A 47 -14.56 -2.87 9.54
N ALA A 48 -15.70 -3.46 9.84
CA ALA A 48 -15.99 -4.02 11.15
C ALA A 48 -14.96 -5.08 11.60
N ASN A 49 -14.40 -5.86 10.66
CA ASN A 49 -13.38 -6.85 10.98
C ASN A 49 -12.05 -6.17 11.36
N ILE A 50 -11.72 -5.07 10.70
CA ILE A 50 -10.49 -4.30 10.98
C ILE A 50 -10.64 -3.57 12.33
N ILE A 51 -11.78 -2.94 12.55
CA ILE A 51 -12.09 -2.26 13.82
C ILE A 51 -12.13 -3.27 14.97
N GLY A 52 -12.77 -4.42 14.77
CA GLY A 52 -12.87 -5.47 15.79
C GLY A 52 -11.54 -6.13 16.16
N ALA A 53 -10.51 -6.01 15.30
CA ALA A 53 -9.16 -6.48 15.59
C ALA A 53 -8.29 -5.44 16.31
N ALA A 54 -8.77 -4.21 16.48
CA ALA A 54 -8.06 -3.16 17.21
C ALA A 54 -8.15 -3.39 18.71
N ASP A 55 -7.03 -3.22 19.40
CA ASP A 55 -6.92 -3.24 20.87
C ASP A 55 -5.94 -2.16 21.33
N PRO A 56 -6.34 -0.86 21.24
CA PRO A 56 -5.43 0.26 21.48
C PRO A 56 -4.91 0.35 22.92
N ASP A 57 -5.62 -0.25 23.86
CA ASP A 57 -5.33 -0.18 25.28
C ASP A 57 -4.80 -1.50 25.83
N ASP A 58 -4.48 -2.46 24.96
CA ASP A 58 -3.99 -3.82 25.32
C ASP A 58 -4.88 -4.49 26.38
N ASN A 59 -6.20 -4.50 26.13
CA ASN A 59 -7.18 -5.06 27.06
C ASN A 59 -6.99 -6.57 27.28
N ASN A 60 -6.45 -7.25 26.26
CA ASN A 60 -6.15 -8.68 26.31
C ASN A 60 -4.81 -9.00 27.00
N LYS A 61 -4.01 -7.98 27.34
CA LYS A 61 -2.71 -8.06 28.08
C LYS A 61 -1.68 -8.95 27.41
N ASN A 62 -1.54 -8.82 26.09
CA ASN A 62 -0.53 -9.54 25.32
C ASN A 62 0.64 -8.65 24.87
N ASP A 63 0.75 -7.44 25.41
CA ASP A 63 1.75 -6.42 25.10
C ASP A 63 1.70 -5.92 23.64
N ILE A 64 0.56 -6.09 22.95
CA ILE A 64 0.35 -5.65 21.57
C ILE A 64 -0.88 -4.72 21.50
N SER A 65 -0.63 -3.44 21.26
CA SER A 65 -1.69 -2.41 21.10
C SER A 65 -1.97 -2.18 19.62
N GLY A 66 -2.96 -2.87 19.05
CA GLY A 66 -3.41 -2.69 17.68
C GLY A 66 -4.26 -1.43 17.52
N ARG A 67 -3.96 -0.59 16.54
CA ARG A 67 -4.71 0.64 16.25
C ARG A 67 -5.15 0.70 14.79
N VAL A 68 -6.39 1.14 14.57
CA VAL A 68 -6.86 1.45 13.21
C VAL A 68 -6.16 2.71 12.72
N HIS A 69 -5.63 2.65 11.51
CA HIS A 69 -5.10 3.83 10.84
C HIS A 69 -6.22 4.52 10.06
N TRP A 70 -6.64 5.69 10.55
CA TRP A 70 -7.62 6.52 9.86
C TRP A 70 -6.92 7.47 8.91
N VAL A 71 -7.36 7.48 7.66
CA VAL A 71 -6.80 8.33 6.59
C VAL A 71 -7.86 9.26 6.03
N GLN A 72 -7.43 10.40 5.52
CA GLN A 72 -8.31 11.32 4.81
C GLN A 72 -8.48 10.84 3.36
N ASP A 73 -9.72 10.60 2.96
CA ASP A 73 -10.10 10.21 1.60
C ASP A 73 -11.17 11.22 1.09
N GLY A 74 -10.73 12.18 0.32
CA GLY A 74 -11.54 13.34 -0.03
C GLY A 74 -11.96 14.10 1.24
N LYS A 75 -13.29 14.21 1.48
CA LYS A 75 -13.85 14.90 2.65
C LYS A 75 -14.17 13.97 3.82
N GLN A 76 -13.90 12.67 3.69
CA GLN A 76 -14.25 11.66 4.69
C GLN A 76 -13.02 11.02 5.29
N GLN A 77 -13.11 10.67 6.58
CA GLN A 77 -12.16 9.75 7.20
C GLN A 77 -12.57 8.32 6.89
N ARG A 78 -11.60 7.53 6.42
CA ARG A 78 -11.75 6.10 6.11
C ARG A 78 -10.63 5.29 6.72
N ILE A 79 -10.82 3.99 6.80
CA ILE A 79 -9.78 3.07 7.25
C ILE A 79 -8.76 2.90 6.14
N GLY A 80 -7.49 3.16 6.46
CA GLY A 80 -6.37 2.87 5.58
C GLY A 80 -6.10 1.38 5.49
N ARG A 81 -5.82 0.88 4.28
CA ARG A 81 -5.64 -0.55 3.98
C ARG A 81 -4.41 -0.85 3.14
N PHE A 82 -4.08 0.05 2.21
CA PHE A 82 -3.08 -0.16 1.18
C PHE A 82 -1.85 0.71 1.39
N GLY A 83 -0.74 0.24 0.82
CA GLY A 83 0.59 0.82 1.03
C GLY A 83 1.27 0.31 2.29
N TRP A 84 2.56 0.61 2.45
CA TRP A 84 3.39 0.12 3.56
C TRP A 84 2.88 0.46 4.95
N LYS A 85 2.19 1.60 5.09
CA LYS A 85 1.65 2.09 6.36
C LYS A 85 0.14 2.23 6.31
N ALA A 86 -0.54 1.49 5.43
CA ALA A 86 -1.99 1.56 5.23
C ALA A 86 -2.48 3.02 5.04
N ILE A 87 -1.80 3.78 4.17
CA ILE A 87 -2.09 5.21 3.94
C ILE A 87 -3.20 5.45 2.91
N ASN A 88 -3.63 4.42 2.19
CA ASN A 88 -4.67 4.52 1.18
C ASN A 88 -5.89 3.67 1.59
N SER A 89 -7.07 4.25 1.48
CA SER A 89 -8.33 3.65 1.95
C SER A 89 -8.90 2.58 1.01
N SER A 90 -8.63 2.70 -0.29
CA SER A 90 -9.15 1.83 -1.34
C SER A 90 -8.06 1.48 -2.35
N LEU A 91 -8.32 0.44 -3.15
CA LEU A 91 -7.40 0.07 -4.22
C LEU A 91 -7.33 1.17 -5.30
N ARG A 92 -8.43 1.88 -5.57
CA ARG A 92 -8.43 3.03 -6.49
C ARG A 92 -7.53 4.15 -5.98
N THR A 93 -7.63 4.49 -4.71
CA THR A 93 -6.76 5.52 -4.09
C THR A 93 -5.29 5.08 -4.09
N GLN A 94 -5.02 3.78 -3.85
CA GLN A 94 -3.66 3.23 -3.93
C GLN A 94 -3.07 3.36 -5.33
N ASN A 95 -3.85 3.02 -6.38
CA ASN A 95 -3.40 3.14 -7.77
C ASN A 95 -3.15 4.60 -8.15
N ALA A 96 -4.05 5.50 -7.78
CA ALA A 96 -3.87 6.94 -8.00
C ALA A 96 -2.63 7.49 -7.27
N ASN A 97 -2.37 7.01 -6.05
CA ASN A 97 -1.19 7.40 -5.29
C ASN A 97 0.10 6.90 -5.97
N ALA A 98 0.13 5.67 -6.46
CA ALA A 98 1.27 5.15 -7.21
C ALA A 98 1.51 5.95 -8.50
N MET A 99 0.46 6.29 -9.24
CA MET A 99 0.58 7.16 -10.42
C MET A 99 1.18 8.53 -10.06
N SER A 100 0.77 9.12 -8.95
CA SER A 100 1.29 10.41 -8.48
C SER A 100 2.72 10.29 -7.94
N GLN A 101 2.99 9.36 -7.02
CA GLN A 101 4.25 9.30 -6.28
C GLN A 101 5.38 8.64 -7.07
N ASP A 102 5.07 7.60 -7.86
CA ASP A 102 6.08 6.81 -8.56
C ASP A 102 6.26 7.25 -10.02
N MET A 103 5.22 7.82 -10.64
CA MET A 103 5.21 8.20 -12.06
C MET A 103 5.09 9.72 -12.28
N GLY A 104 4.73 10.49 -11.26
CA GLY A 104 4.52 11.93 -11.36
C GLY A 104 3.26 12.34 -12.15
N LEU A 105 2.29 11.43 -12.30
CA LEU A 105 1.09 11.67 -13.10
C LEU A 105 -0.08 12.13 -12.21
N THR A 106 -0.74 13.18 -12.63
CA THR A 106 -1.96 13.68 -11.97
C THR A 106 -3.18 12.82 -12.31
N THR A 107 -4.10 12.71 -11.34
CA THR A 107 -5.37 11.98 -11.46
C THR A 107 -6.49 12.80 -10.86
N SER A 108 -7.75 12.39 -11.01
CA SER A 108 -8.89 13.05 -10.32
C SER A 108 -8.81 12.94 -8.78
N VAL A 109 -8.03 12.00 -8.25
CA VAL A 109 -7.79 11.82 -6.81
C VAL A 109 -6.65 12.73 -6.32
N PHE A 110 -5.60 12.87 -7.12
CA PHE A 110 -4.43 13.71 -6.87
C PHE A 110 -4.26 14.66 -8.06
N MET A 111 -4.91 15.82 -7.98
CA MET A 111 -4.98 16.80 -9.07
C MET A 111 -3.70 17.61 -9.22
N ASP A 112 -2.94 17.78 -8.14
CA ASP A 112 -1.72 18.58 -8.13
C ASP A 112 -0.50 17.70 -8.46
N PRO A 113 0.49 18.24 -9.18
CA PRO A 113 1.77 17.59 -9.38
C PRO A 113 2.44 17.27 -8.04
N ASN A 114 3.13 16.12 -7.97
CA ASN A 114 3.87 15.72 -6.77
C ASN A 114 5.18 16.52 -6.62
N CYS A 115 5.07 17.82 -6.54
CA CYS A 115 6.19 18.76 -6.44
C CYS A 115 6.32 19.29 -5.01
N THR A 116 7.53 19.31 -4.49
CA THR A 116 7.81 19.97 -3.19
C THR A 116 8.01 21.47 -3.35
N ALA A 117 7.91 22.20 -2.24
CA ALA A 117 8.15 23.65 -2.22
C ALA A 117 9.56 24.04 -2.71
N ASN A 118 10.52 23.12 -2.59
CA ASN A 118 11.91 23.31 -3.02
C ASN A 118 12.13 22.99 -4.51
N GLN A 119 11.07 22.66 -5.25
CA GLN A 119 11.11 22.30 -6.66
C GLN A 119 10.25 23.27 -7.52
N PRO A 120 10.58 24.57 -7.58
CA PRO A 120 9.74 25.57 -8.25
C PRO A 120 9.58 25.29 -9.76
N ILE A 121 10.56 24.69 -10.41
CA ILE A 121 10.51 24.33 -11.84
C ILE A 121 9.49 23.23 -12.08
N CYS A 122 9.32 22.31 -11.14
CA CYS A 122 8.37 21.20 -11.23
C CYS A 122 6.93 21.72 -11.41
N TRP A 123 6.55 22.80 -10.70
CA TRP A 123 5.21 23.41 -10.77
C TRP A 123 4.89 24.06 -12.11
N THR A 124 5.92 24.42 -12.88
CA THR A 124 5.80 25.12 -14.18
C THR A 124 6.18 24.24 -15.35
N ALA A 125 6.56 22.98 -15.10
CA ALA A 125 6.91 22.02 -16.14
C ALA A 125 5.72 21.73 -17.06
N PRO A 126 5.94 21.48 -18.35
CA PRO A 126 4.89 21.00 -19.25
C PRO A 126 4.29 19.69 -18.71
N ASN A 127 2.96 19.56 -18.80
CA ASN A 127 2.23 18.37 -18.38
C ASN A 127 1.40 17.81 -19.55
N GLY A 128 0.92 16.58 -19.40
CA GLY A 128 0.11 15.87 -20.40
C GLY A 128 -1.38 16.18 -20.36
N GLY A 129 -1.84 17.03 -19.42
CA GLY A 129 -3.25 17.37 -19.21
C GLY A 129 -3.57 17.64 -17.75
N THR A 130 -4.85 17.91 -17.44
CA THR A 130 -5.30 18.17 -16.06
C THR A 130 -6.67 17.53 -15.83
N PRO A 131 -6.74 16.36 -15.21
CA PRO A 131 -5.60 15.47 -14.89
C PRO A 131 -5.01 14.79 -16.13
N GLU A 132 -3.78 14.28 -16.00
CA GLU A 132 -3.08 13.54 -17.07
C GLU A 132 -3.67 12.16 -17.28
N VAL A 133 -4.10 11.51 -16.19
CA VAL A 133 -4.76 10.19 -16.23
C VAL A 133 -6.26 10.37 -16.11
N SER A 134 -7.00 9.90 -17.11
CA SER A 134 -8.46 9.91 -17.10
C SER A 134 -9.02 8.96 -16.03
N ASP A 135 -10.22 9.24 -15.53
CA ASP A 135 -10.92 8.33 -14.61
C ASP A 135 -11.15 6.94 -15.23
N SER A 136 -11.45 6.89 -16.52
CA SER A 136 -11.62 5.60 -17.22
C SER A 136 -10.35 4.76 -17.22
N SER A 137 -9.18 5.38 -17.37
CA SER A 137 -7.89 4.68 -17.28
C SER A 137 -7.58 4.23 -15.86
N LEU A 138 -7.79 5.11 -14.87
CA LEU A 138 -7.61 4.77 -13.47
C LEU A 138 -8.54 3.64 -13.01
N ASP A 139 -9.79 3.66 -13.46
CA ASP A 139 -10.78 2.63 -13.16
C ASP A 139 -10.44 1.30 -13.83
N ALA A 140 -9.96 1.32 -15.09
CA ALA A 140 -9.52 0.11 -15.79
C ALA A 140 -8.33 -0.58 -15.09
N VAL A 141 -7.34 0.19 -14.61
CA VAL A 141 -6.24 -0.33 -13.80
C VAL A 141 -6.75 -0.90 -12.48
N THR A 142 -7.69 -0.21 -11.84
CA THR A 142 -8.29 -0.66 -10.58
C THR A 142 -9.06 -1.96 -10.75
N ASP A 143 -9.82 -2.10 -11.84
CA ASP A 143 -10.53 -3.33 -12.17
C ASP A 143 -9.58 -4.50 -12.41
N PHE A 144 -8.54 -4.27 -13.20
CA PHE A 144 -7.50 -5.27 -13.42
C PHE A 144 -6.88 -5.74 -12.10
N MET A 145 -6.48 -4.80 -11.25
CA MET A 145 -5.87 -5.12 -9.95
C MET A 145 -6.85 -5.83 -9.01
N THR A 146 -8.13 -5.45 -9.05
CA THR A 146 -9.19 -6.09 -8.24
C THR A 146 -9.40 -7.54 -8.66
N ALA A 147 -9.38 -7.81 -9.97
CA ALA A 147 -9.59 -9.15 -10.53
C ALA A 147 -8.33 -10.04 -10.49
N LEU A 148 -7.17 -9.48 -10.13
CA LEU A 148 -5.91 -10.22 -10.13
C LEU A 148 -5.89 -11.28 -9.01
N ALA A 149 -6.08 -12.54 -9.41
CA ALA A 149 -6.24 -13.66 -8.50
C ALA A 149 -4.97 -13.96 -7.69
N VAL A 150 -5.16 -14.48 -6.49
CA VAL A 150 -4.07 -15.07 -5.71
C VAL A 150 -3.65 -16.39 -6.37
N PRO A 151 -2.36 -16.61 -6.63
CA PRO A 151 -1.90 -17.88 -7.18
C PRO A 151 -2.18 -19.03 -6.19
N GLU A 152 -2.39 -20.22 -6.75
CA GLU A 152 -2.57 -21.41 -5.94
C GLU A 152 -1.37 -21.63 -5.01
N ARG A 153 -1.66 -22.06 -3.80
CA ARG A 153 -0.64 -22.33 -2.79
C ARG A 153 0.21 -23.53 -3.22
N ARG A 154 1.51 -23.33 -3.32
CA ARG A 154 2.47 -24.40 -3.58
C ARG A 154 2.79 -25.13 -2.27
N VAL A 155 2.17 -26.29 -2.08
CA VAL A 155 2.43 -27.15 -0.92
C VAL A 155 3.15 -28.39 -1.43
N ALA A 156 4.48 -28.42 -1.26
CA ALA A 156 5.28 -29.59 -1.61
C ALA A 156 5.10 -30.74 -0.61
N ASP A 157 4.91 -30.39 0.67
CA ASP A 157 4.66 -31.31 1.77
C ASP A 157 3.67 -30.73 2.76
N LEU A 158 2.52 -31.38 2.91
CA LEU A 158 1.44 -30.95 3.80
C LEU A 158 1.85 -30.97 5.28
N SER A 159 2.71 -31.91 5.69
CA SER A 159 3.21 -32.02 7.07
C SER A 159 4.05 -30.81 7.44
N THR A 160 5.01 -30.45 6.61
CA THR A 160 5.86 -29.25 6.79
C THR A 160 5.03 -27.97 6.77
N PHE A 161 4.03 -27.87 5.88
CA PHE A 161 3.11 -26.74 5.84
C PHE A 161 2.34 -26.58 7.16
N ASN A 162 1.75 -27.67 7.66
CA ASN A 162 0.98 -27.64 8.91
C ASN A 162 1.87 -27.29 10.10
N LYS A 163 3.09 -27.80 10.14
CA LYS A 163 4.09 -27.42 11.17
C LYS A 163 4.43 -25.95 11.11
N GLY A 164 4.61 -25.37 9.91
CA GLY A 164 4.83 -23.95 9.71
C GLY A 164 3.66 -23.10 10.22
N ALA A 165 2.42 -23.50 9.94
CA ALA A 165 1.21 -22.83 10.43
C ALA A 165 1.09 -22.88 11.96
N GLN A 166 1.45 -24.00 12.59
CA GLN A 166 1.52 -24.12 14.04
C GLN A 166 2.60 -23.21 14.63
N LEU A 167 3.80 -23.22 14.06
CA LEU A 167 4.89 -22.34 14.49
C LEU A 167 4.54 -20.87 14.37
N PHE A 168 3.87 -20.45 13.28
CA PHE A 168 3.41 -19.07 13.10
C PHE A 168 2.54 -18.58 14.27
N THR A 169 1.68 -19.47 14.80
CA THR A 169 0.87 -19.16 15.97
C THR A 169 1.68 -19.22 17.26
N GLN A 170 2.51 -20.24 17.43
CA GLN A 170 3.28 -20.48 18.65
C GLN A 170 4.32 -19.38 18.96
N VAL A 171 4.98 -18.86 17.91
CA VAL A 171 5.98 -17.78 18.06
C VAL A 171 5.34 -16.38 18.10
N GLY A 172 4.01 -16.29 18.11
CA GLY A 172 3.30 -15.03 18.29
C GLY A 172 3.04 -14.21 17.02
N CYS A 173 3.42 -14.68 15.81
CA CYS A 173 3.16 -13.93 14.57
C CYS A 173 1.66 -13.69 14.34
N ALA A 174 0.81 -14.63 14.72
CA ALA A 174 -0.65 -14.54 14.60
C ALA A 174 -1.27 -13.42 15.45
N SER A 175 -0.57 -12.90 16.45
CA SER A 175 -1.04 -11.78 17.26
C SER A 175 -1.12 -10.46 16.49
N CYS A 176 -0.28 -10.29 15.47
CA CYS A 176 -0.32 -9.13 14.56
C CYS A 176 -0.84 -9.51 13.16
N HIS A 177 -0.56 -10.73 12.71
CA HIS A 177 -0.92 -11.21 11.38
C HIS A 177 -2.09 -12.18 11.45
N THR A 178 -3.30 -11.70 11.24
CA THR A 178 -4.51 -12.53 11.23
C THR A 178 -4.45 -13.56 10.09
N PRO A 179 -4.40 -14.88 10.40
CA PRO A 179 -4.16 -15.90 9.37
C PRO A 179 -5.28 -16.05 8.34
N LYS A 180 -6.49 -15.66 8.68
CA LYS A 180 -7.68 -15.77 7.83
C LYS A 180 -8.57 -14.54 8.02
N GLN A 181 -9.01 -13.96 6.91
CA GLN A 181 -10.04 -12.93 6.88
C GLN A 181 -11.23 -13.39 6.04
N LYS A 182 -12.40 -12.90 6.38
CA LYS A 182 -13.62 -13.07 5.59
C LYS A 182 -13.83 -11.83 4.73
N THR A 183 -14.02 -12.03 3.44
CA THR A 183 -14.42 -10.95 2.52
C THR A 183 -15.91 -10.70 2.61
N GLY A 184 -16.32 -9.46 2.38
CA GLY A 184 -17.70 -9.11 2.07
C GLY A 184 -18.07 -9.45 0.64
N ALA A 185 -19.32 -9.23 0.26
CA ALA A 185 -19.76 -9.39 -1.13
C ALA A 185 -19.28 -8.20 -1.98
N SER A 186 -18.83 -8.49 -3.19
CA SER A 186 -18.56 -7.47 -4.20
C SER A 186 -19.75 -7.34 -5.15
N VAL A 187 -20.25 -6.12 -5.31
CA VAL A 187 -21.30 -5.84 -6.30
C VAL A 187 -20.73 -5.86 -7.72
N ARG A 188 -19.50 -5.35 -7.89
CA ARG A 188 -18.84 -5.25 -9.20
C ARG A 188 -18.21 -6.56 -9.67
N PHE A 189 -17.75 -7.38 -8.72
CA PHE A 189 -17.10 -8.66 -8.97
C PHE A 189 -17.73 -9.74 -8.10
N PRO A 190 -18.94 -10.22 -8.43
CA PRO A 190 -19.70 -11.12 -7.56
C PRO A 190 -19.07 -12.52 -7.37
N LEU A 191 -18.01 -12.83 -8.14
CA LEU A 191 -17.24 -14.08 -8.00
C LEU A 191 -15.99 -13.94 -7.09
N LEU A 192 -15.69 -12.77 -6.58
CA LEU A 192 -14.71 -12.56 -5.52
C LEU A 192 -15.39 -12.71 -4.15
#